data_3db23fd42bdfdebfce40ae869a802e76
#
_entry.id   3db23fd42bdfdebfce40ae869a802e76
#
_cell.length_a   1.000
_cell.length_b   1.000
_cell.length_c   1.000
_cell.angle_alpha   90.00
_cell.angle_beta   90.00
_cell.angle_gamma   90.00
#
_symmetry.space_group_name_H-M   'P 1'
#
loop_
_entity.id
_entity.type
_entity.pdbx_description
1 polymer ?
#
loop_
_entity_poly.entity_id
_entity_poly.type
_entity_poly.pdbx_seq_one_letter_code
_entity_poly.pdbx_strand_id
1 'polypeptide(L)'
;TGWKEDIQIVPTAHHYHDFFAVHSDFLWSIGKPLSLKPFYEEYQAHPYKVMRRVKNLMHQQVGELLLDVGEKDYEIKDFFIRTSALNPSSLLDIELPERLKAEKTFFASLNANPHYDEIIALSHELKAAEDAVRLDDVTIEKKPALSSSVATICLLALLSPLFIVSLWPNIL
;
A
#
# COMPACT_ATOMS: atom_id res chain seq x y z
N THR A 1 -22.30 -8.01 29.64
CA THR A 1 -21.83 -9.41 29.61
C THR A 1 -21.21 -9.87 30.92
N GLY A 2 -20.75 -8.96 31.80
CA GLY A 2 -20.14 -9.25 33.10
C GLY A 2 -18.90 -10.15 33.02
N TRP A 3 -18.20 -10.14 31.88
CA TRP A 3 -17.00 -10.94 31.62
C TRP A 3 -17.18 -12.46 31.75
N LYS A 4 -18.42 -12.95 31.65
CA LYS A 4 -18.72 -14.38 31.68
C LYS A 4 -18.14 -15.10 30.46
N GLU A 5 -18.08 -14.39 29.34
CA GLU A 5 -17.51 -14.86 28.09
C GLU A 5 -16.21 -14.12 27.78
N ASP A 6 -15.29 -14.80 27.09
CA ASP A 6 -14.05 -14.17 26.64
C ASP A 6 -14.33 -13.31 25.42
N ILE A 7 -13.97 -12.03 25.50
CA ILE A 7 -14.01 -11.12 24.36
C ILE A 7 -12.63 -11.14 23.71
N GLN A 8 -12.62 -11.45 22.43
CA GLN A 8 -11.41 -11.45 21.63
C GLN A 8 -11.42 -10.26 20.66
N ILE A 9 -10.30 -9.53 20.61
CA ILE A 9 -10.08 -8.45 19.64
C ILE A 9 -9.15 -9.02 18.57
N VAL A 10 -9.60 -8.97 17.30
CA VAL A 10 -8.81 -9.44 16.17
C VAL A 10 -8.34 -8.22 15.38
N PRO A 11 -7.03 -7.91 15.36
CA PRO A 11 -6.49 -6.85 14.53
C PRO A 11 -6.56 -7.25 13.07
N THR A 12 -6.93 -6.31 12.22
CA THR A 12 -6.97 -6.50 10.76
C THR A 12 -6.32 -5.33 10.06
N ALA A 13 -5.71 -5.58 8.90
CA ALA A 13 -5.15 -4.56 8.05
C ALA A 13 -5.51 -4.81 6.59
N HIS A 14 -5.69 -3.73 5.84
CA HIS A 14 -5.95 -3.78 4.41
C HIS A 14 -4.77 -3.14 3.66
N HIS A 15 -4.27 -3.82 2.63
CA HIS A 15 -3.26 -3.33 1.73
C HIS A 15 -3.82 -3.31 0.33
N TYR A 16 -3.74 -2.18 -0.33
CA TYR A 16 -4.17 -2.00 -1.71
C TYR A 16 -2.95 -1.94 -2.60
N HIS A 17 -3.00 -2.61 -3.74
CA HIS A 17 -1.97 -2.48 -4.76
C HIS A 17 -1.97 -1.06 -5.35
N ASP A 18 -3.15 -0.59 -5.74
CA ASP A 18 -3.41 0.81 -6.11
C ASP A 18 -4.81 1.19 -5.61
N PHE A 19 -4.86 2.12 -4.66
CA PHE A 19 -6.12 2.52 -4.04
C PHE A 19 -7.07 3.22 -5.02
N PHE A 20 -6.54 3.88 -6.04
CA PHE A 20 -7.32 4.65 -7.01
C PHE A 20 -7.61 3.89 -8.31
N ALA A 21 -6.94 2.78 -8.56
CA ALA A 21 -7.16 1.99 -9.76
C ALA A 21 -8.42 1.14 -9.69
N VAL A 22 -9.18 1.14 -10.80
CA VAL A 22 -10.29 0.20 -10.99
C VAL A 22 -9.70 -1.21 -11.21
N HIS A 23 -10.26 -2.22 -10.55
CA HIS A 23 -9.76 -3.60 -10.57
C HIS A 23 -8.38 -3.78 -9.90
N SER A 24 -8.08 -2.97 -8.89
CA SER A 24 -6.90 -3.17 -8.06
C SER A 24 -7.09 -4.34 -7.11
N ASP A 25 -6.04 -5.12 -6.94
CA ASP A 25 -6.00 -6.17 -5.93
C ASP A 25 -5.85 -5.58 -4.54
N PHE A 26 -6.44 -6.25 -3.56
CA PHE A 26 -6.22 -5.89 -2.16
C PHE A 26 -5.92 -7.14 -1.32
N LEU A 27 -5.10 -6.95 -0.30
CA LEU A 27 -4.78 -7.97 0.68
C LEU A 27 -5.44 -7.63 2.01
N TRP A 28 -6.21 -8.57 2.54
CA TRP A 28 -6.75 -8.50 3.89
C TRP A 28 -5.92 -9.35 4.83
N SER A 29 -5.14 -8.71 5.69
CA SER A 29 -4.31 -9.36 6.69
C SER A 29 -5.07 -9.44 8.01
N ILE A 30 -5.12 -10.63 8.62
CA ILE A 30 -5.78 -10.89 9.89
C ILE A 30 -4.71 -11.30 10.90
N GLY A 31 -4.60 -10.56 12.00
CA GLY A 31 -3.65 -10.84 13.06
C GLY A 31 -4.16 -11.85 14.09
N LYS A 32 -3.34 -12.09 15.10
CA LYS A 32 -3.68 -13.03 16.18
C LYS A 32 -4.74 -12.42 17.09
N PRO A 33 -5.78 -13.19 17.47
CA PRO A 33 -6.77 -12.73 18.43
C PRO A 33 -6.14 -12.38 19.77
N LEU A 34 -6.49 -11.23 20.33
CA LEU A 34 -6.12 -10.80 21.68
C LEU A 34 -7.30 -11.08 22.62
N SER A 35 -7.14 -12.04 23.54
CA SER A 35 -8.12 -12.32 24.59
C SER A 35 -8.07 -11.23 25.66
N LEU A 36 -9.23 -10.70 26.06
CA LEU A 36 -9.35 -9.74 27.15
C LEU A 36 -9.51 -10.38 28.53
N LYS A 37 -9.86 -11.67 28.58
CA LYS A 37 -10.10 -12.38 29.83
C LYS A 37 -8.94 -12.32 30.83
N PRO A 38 -7.66 -12.45 30.42
CA PRO A 38 -6.53 -12.36 31.33
C PRO A 38 -6.37 -10.99 32.03
N PHE A 39 -6.97 -9.94 31.46
CA PHE A 39 -6.87 -8.59 31.99
C PHE A 39 -7.96 -8.24 33.02
N TYR A 40 -8.94 -9.15 33.23
CA TYR A 40 -10.13 -8.84 34.00
C TYR A 40 -9.83 -8.44 35.45
N GLU A 41 -9.02 -9.22 36.16
CA GLU A 41 -8.71 -8.96 37.58
C GLU A 41 -7.95 -7.64 37.75
N GLU A 42 -6.94 -7.40 36.91
CA GLU A 42 -6.19 -6.14 36.94
C GLU A 42 -7.07 -4.95 36.55
N TYR A 43 -8.03 -5.15 35.65
CA TYR A 43 -8.98 -4.11 35.24
C TYR A 43 -9.89 -3.66 36.38
N GLN A 44 -10.34 -4.57 37.23
CA GLN A 44 -11.16 -4.23 38.40
C GLN A 44 -10.41 -3.31 39.38
N ALA A 45 -9.11 -3.51 39.53
CA ALA A 45 -8.27 -2.72 40.43
C ALA A 45 -7.76 -1.42 39.76
N HIS A 46 -7.38 -1.50 38.47
CA HIS A 46 -6.68 -0.42 37.76
C HIS A 46 -7.15 -0.27 36.30
N PRO A 47 -8.39 0.18 36.04
CA PRO A 47 -8.98 0.18 34.70
C PRO A 47 -8.18 0.99 33.68
N TYR A 48 -7.71 2.17 34.04
CA TYR A 48 -6.95 3.04 33.12
C TYR A 48 -5.61 2.45 32.70
N LYS A 49 -4.93 1.78 33.62
CA LYS A 49 -3.65 1.10 33.35
C LYS A 49 -3.83 -0.04 32.35
N VAL A 50 -4.87 -0.86 32.56
CA VAL A 50 -5.19 -1.98 31.69
C VAL A 50 -5.63 -1.50 30.32
N MET A 51 -6.48 -0.49 30.22
CA MET A 51 -6.89 0.06 28.94
C MET A 51 -5.71 0.57 28.13
N ARG A 52 -4.76 1.27 28.77
CA ARG A 52 -3.53 1.72 28.12
C ARG A 52 -2.68 0.53 27.62
N ARG A 53 -2.56 -0.51 28.43
CA ARG A 53 -1.80 -1.71 28.05
C ARG A 53 -2.44 -2.45 26.87
N VAL A 54 -3.75 -2.65 26.90
CA VAL A 54 -4.49 -3.27 25.79
C VAL A 54 -4.35 -2.43 24.51
N LYS A 55 -4.50 -1.10 24.61
CA LYS A 55 -4.29 -0.18 23.48
C LYS A 55 -2.89 -0.33 22.88
N ASN A 56 -1.85 -0.39 23.72
CA ASN A 56 -0.47 -0.54 23.24
C ASN A 56 -0.25 -1.89 22.54
N LEU A 57 -0.80 -2.98 23.11
CA LEU A 57 -0.74 -4.31 22.47
C LEU A 57 -1.46 -4.32 21.12
N MET A 58 -2.64 -3.71 21.05
CA MET A 58 -3.37 -3.57 19.77
C MET A 58 -2.57 -2.77 18.75
N HIS A 59 -1.99 -1.65 19.17
CA HIS A 59 -1.17 -0.81 18.30
C HIS A 59 0.04 -1.57 17.74
N GLN A 60 0.71 -2.34 18.60
CA GLN A 60 1.83 -3.19 18.19
C GLN A 60 1.37 -4.26 17.17
N GLN A 61 0.28 -4.97 17.46
CA GLN A 61 -0.22 -6.02 16.58
C GLN A 61 -0.69 -5.49 15.22
N VAL A 62 -1.33 -4.32 15.20
CA VAL A 62 -1.70 -3.65 13.93
C VAL A 62 -0.45 -3.21 13.18
N GLY A 63 0.55 -2.65 13.86
CA GLY A 63 1.83 -2.27 13.26
C GLY A 63 2.56 -3.45 12.61
N GLU A 64 2.49 -4.65 13.21
CA GLU A 64 3.05 -5.87 12.62
C GLU A 64 2.34 -6.29 11.31
N LEU A 65 1.05 -5.95 11.16
CA LEU A 65 0.28 -6.26 9.94
C LEU A 65 0.49 -5.22 8.84
N LEU A 66 0.70 -3.95 9.21
CA LEU A 66 0.86 -2.85 8.27
C LEU A 66 2.29 -2.78 7.70
N LEU A 67 2.42 -2.16 6.54
CA LEU A 67 3.70 -1.69 6.06
C LEU A 67 4.00 -0.36 6.76
N ASP A 68 4.83 -0.42 7.79
CA ASP A 68 5.28 0.78 8.50
C ASP A 68 6.52 1.36 7.81
N VAL A 69 6.29 2.40 7.02
CA VAL A 69 7.35 3.14 6.32
C VAL A 69 8.01 4.17 7.25
N GLY A 70 7.39 4.45 8.39
CA GLY A 70 7.77 5.54 9.30
C GLY A 70 7.32 6.91 8.79
N GLU A 71 7.15 7.86 9.70
CA GLU A 71 6.69 9.22 9.35
C GLU A 71 7.76 10.03 8.61
N LYS A 72 9.04 9.80 8.95
CA LYS A 72 10.15 10.51 8.34
C LYS A 72 10.30 10.10 6.88
N ASP A 73 10.28 11.09 5.99
CA ASP A 73 10.51 10.93 4.56
C ASP A 73 9.50 9.99 3.85
N TYR A 74 8.26 9.91 4.38
CA TYR A 74 7.22 8.99 3.89
C TYR A 74 7.01 9.08 2.37
N GLU A 75 6.82 10.29 1.83
CA GLU A 75 6.55 10.49 0.39
C GLU A 75 7.71 10.03 -0.48
N ILE A 76 8.93 10.25 -0.04
CA ILE A 76 10.13 9.84 -0.78
C ILE A 76 10.36 8.34 -0.67
N LYS A 77 10.07 7.74 0.47
CA LYS A 77 10.14 6.28 0.63
C LYS A 77 9.11 5.58 -0.24
N ASP A 78 7.89 6.10 -0.32
CA ASP A 78 6.85 5.58 -1.20
C ASP A 78 7.26 5.71 -2.67
N PHE A 79 7.77 6.88 -3.07
CA PHE A 79 8.35 7.10 -4.39
C PHE A 79 9.49 6.12 -4.69
N PHE A 80 10.41 5.92 -3.75
CA PHE A 80 11.55 5.03 -3.92
C PHE A 80 11.13 3.57 -4.11
N ILE A 81 10.09 3.11 -3.40
CA ILE A 81 9.50 1.78 -3.65
C ILE A 81 9.01 1.66 -5.08
N ARG A 82 8.30 2.68 -5.54
CA ARG A 82 7.65 2.62 -6.85
C ARG A 82 8.65 2.61 -7.99
N THR A 83 9.74 3.37 -7.85
CA THR A 83 10.61 3.69 -9.00
C THR A 83 11.88 2.87 -9.10
N SER A 84 12.52 2.47 -8.02
CA SER A 84 13.92 2.08 -8.15
C SER A 84 14.36 0.80 -7.49
N ALA A 85 13.87 0.50 -6.33
CA ALA A 85 14.51 -0.51 -5.53
C ALA A 85 14.06 -1.91 -5.81
N LEU A 86 12.88 -2.01 -6.29
CA LEU A 86 12.25 -3.28 -6.56
C LEU A 86 11.81 -3.16 -8.01
N ASN A 87 12.62 -3.61 -8.95
CA ASN A 87 12.24 -3.64 -10.36
C ASN A 87 10.73 -3.96 -10.46
N PRO A 88 9.85 -2.96 -10.71
CA PRO A 88 8.41 -3.13 -10.61
C PRO A 88 7.87 -4.24 -11.50
N SER A 89 8.52 -4.47 -12.65
CA SER A 89 8.18 -5.61 -13.51
C SER A 89 8.35 -6.94 -12.81
N SER A 90 9.29 -7.08 -11.88
CA SER A 90 9.49 -8.33 -11.12
C SER A 90 8.55 -8.43 -9.91
N LEU A 91 8.04 -7.30 -9.40
CA LEU A 91 7.10 -7.31 -8.27
C LEU A 91 5.65 -7.44 -8.71
N LEU A 92 5.31 -7.01 -9.90
CA LEU A 92 3.96 -7.17 -10.45
C LEU A 92 3.61 -8.66 -10.67
N ASP A 93 4.63 -9.51 -10.83
CA ASP A 93 4.46 -10.96 -10.98
C ASP A 93 4.46 -11.72 -9.64
N ILE A 94 4.62 -11.00 -8.50
CA ILE A 94 4.65 -11.61 -7.17
C ILE A 94 3.29 -11.44 -6.49
N GLU A 95 2.81 -12.50 -5.85
CA GLU A 95 1.60 -12.49 -5.02
C GLU A 95 1.67 -11.39 -3.94
N LEU A 96 0.56 -10.68 -3.70
CA LEU A 96 0.50 -9.56 -2.76
C LEU A 96 1.08 -9.84 -1.36
N PRO A 97 0.87 -11.02 -0.74
CA PRO A 97 1.47 -11.34 0.56
C PRO A 97 3.00 -11.38 0.53
N GLU A 98 3.58 -11.92 -0.53
CA GLU A 98 5.04 -12.01 -0.70
C GLU A 98 5.63 -10.63 -1.00
N ARG A 99 4.94 -9.85 -1.80
CA ARG A 99 5.30 -8.46 -2.06
C ARG A 99 5.34 -7.64 -0.78
N LEU A 100 4.31 -7.67 0.05
CA LEU A 100 4.28 -6.98 1.35
C LEU A 100 5.45 -7.39 2.25
N LYS A 101 5.80 -8.68 2.26
CA LYS A 101 6.95 -9.18 3.02
C LYS A 101 8.29 -8.64 2.47
N ALA A 102 8.44 -8.60 1.15
CA ALA A 102 9.61 -8.03 0.50
C ALA A 102 9.76 -6.53 0.80
N GLU A 103 8.67 -5.77 0.71
CA GLU A 103 8.63 -4.35 1.03
C GLU A 103 8.98 -4.08 2.49
N LYS A 104 8.46 -4.86 3.44
CA LYS A 104 8.83 -4.77 4.87
C LYS A 104 10.31 -5.01 5.09
N THR A 105 10.86 -6.05 4.45
CA THR A 105 12.29 -6.37 4.55
C THR A 105 13.14 -5.27 3.96
N PHE A 106 12.73 -4.73 2.83
CA PHE A 106 13.41 -3.62 2.16
C PHE A 106 13.46 -2.38 3.06
N PHE A 107 12.32 -1.94 3.63
CA PHE A 107 12.32 -0.77 4.52
C PHE A 107 13.12 -0.97 5.78
N ALA A 108 13.07 -2.15 6.37
CA ALA A 108 13.91 -2.47 7.52
C ALA A 108 15.40 -2.33 7.18
N SER A 109 15.82 -2.79 6.00
CA SER A 109 17.21 -2.67 5.54
C SER A 109 17.57 -1.23 5.17
N LEU A 110 16.65 -0.48 4.53
CA LEU A 110 16.86 0.93 4.20
C LEU A 110 17.04 1.79 5.47
N ASN A 111 16.14 1.61 6.44
CA ASN A 111 16.20 2.36 7.70
C ASN A 111 17.47 2.05 8.53
N ALA A 112 18.05 0.87 8.37
CA ALA A 112 19.30 0.46 9.02
C ALA A 112 20.55 0.79 8.19
N ASN A 113 20.40 1.34 6.98
CA ASN A 113 21.52 1.61 6.09
C ASN A 113 22.34 2.82 6.58
N PRO A 114 23.68 2.72 6.69
CA PRO A 114 24.53 3.86 7.08
C PRO A 114 24.47 5.03 6.08
N HIS A 115 24.11 4.78 4.83
CA HIS A 115 23.97 5.80 3.77
C HIS A 115 22.53 6.26 3.58
N TYR A 116 21.66 6.09 4.59
CA TYR A 116 20.25 6.44 4.51
C TYR A 116 20.00 7.86 3.99
N ASP A 117 20.67 8.85 4.57
CA ASP A 117 20.45 10.26 4.20
C ASP A 117 20.92 10.57 2.76
N GLU A 118 21.98 9.92 2.27
CA GLU A 118 22.42 10.04 0.87
C GLU A 118 21.41 9.42 -0.09
N ILE A 119 20.86 8.25 0.24
CA ILE A 119 19.84 7.57 -0.58
C ILE A 119 18.59 8.43 -0.66
N ILE A 120 18.14 8.99 0.46
CA ILE A 120 16.97 9.88 0.49
C ILE A 120 17.21 11.15 -0.33
N ALA A 121 18.39 11.76 -0.23
CA ALA A 121 18.74 12.94 -1.02
C ALA A 121 18.70 12.66 -2.54
N LEU A 122 19.30 11.56 -2.96
CA LEU A 122 19.26 11.13 -4.38
C LEU A 122 17.84 10.83 -4.85
N SER A 123 17.00 10.28 -3.98
CA SER A 123 15.59 10.01 -4.30
C SER A 123 14.79 11.30 -4.50
N HIS A 124 15.10 12.35 -3.73
CA HIS A 124 14.52 13.69 -3.95
C HIS A 124 14.94 14.29 -5.29
N GLU A 125 16.21 14.16 -5.65
CA GLU A 125 16.72 14.65 -6.94
C GLU A 125 16.07 13.90 -8.11
N LEU A 126 15.93 12.58 -8.00
CA LEU A 126 15.27 11.75 -9.00
C LEU A 126 13.81 12.16 -9.17
N LYS A 127 13.07 12.27 -8.07
CA LYS A 127 11.66 12.70 -8.08
C LYS A 127 11.50 14.08 -8.74
N ALA A 128 12.36 15.03 -8.39
CA ALA A 128 12.33 16.35 -9.00
C ALA A 128 12.62 16.31 -10.52
N ALA A 129 13.52 15.43 -10.97
CA ALA A 129 13.80 15.24 -12.38
C ALA A 129 12.62 14.60 -13.12
N GLU A 130 11.94 13.62 -12.55
CA GLU A 130 10.73 13.01 -13.11
C GLU A 130 9.58 14.01 -13.23
N ASP A 131 9.33 14.78 -12.16
CA ASP A 131 8.31 15.84 -12.14
C ASP A 131 8.58 16.90 -13.22
N ALA A 132 9.84 17.26 -13.44
CA ALA A 132 10.24 18.25 -14.46
C ALA A 132 9.97 17.75 -15.88
N VAL A 133 10.10 16.46 -16.13
CA VAL A 133 9.87 15.83 -17.45
C VAL A 133 8.41 15.38 -17.61
N ARG A 134 7.60 15.48 -16.55
CA ARG A 134 6.21 14.97 -16.49
C ARG A 134 6.13 13.48 -16.85
N LEU A 135 7.14 12.73 -16.46
CA LEU A 135 7.11 11.28 -16.57
C LEU A 135 6.36 10.73 -15.35
N ASP A 136 5.45 9.83 -15.61
CA ASP A 136 4.80 9.03 -14.59
C ASP A 136 5.53 7.70 -14.48
N ASP A 137 5.66 7.15 -13.27
CA ASP A 137 6.28 5.86 -12.97
C ASP A 137 5.79 4.76 -13.91
N VAL A 138 4.50 4.77 -14.23
CA VAL A 138 3.86 3.83 -15.16
C VAL A 138 4.37 4.01 -16.61
N THR A 139 4.78 5.22 -16.97
CA THR A 139 5.25 5.53 -18.34
C THR A 139 6.67 5.02 -18.56
N ILE A 140 7.50 5.00 -17.53
CA ILE A 140 8.89 4.51 -17.60
C ILE A 140 8.92 3.00 -17.77
N GLU A 141 7.99 2.27 -17.16
CA GLU A 141 7.97 0.81 -17.15
C GLU A 141 7.33 0.18 -18.37
N LYS A 142 6.26 0.76 -18.85
CA LYS A 142 5.57 0.26 -20.04
C LYS A 142 6.13 0.97 -21.28
N LYS A 143 7.15 0.37 -21.91
CA LYS A 143 7.34 0.60 -23.34
C LYS A 143 6.13 -0.02 -24.05
N PRO A 144 5.13 0.75 -24.46
CA PRO A 144 4.04 0.17 -25.23
C PRO A 144 4.68 -0.40 -26.50
N ALA A 145 4.51 -1.68 -26.71
CA ALA A 145 4.88 -2.25 -28.00
C ALA A 145 4.16 -1.41 -29.05
N LEU A 146 4.89 -0.86 -30.02
CA LEU A 146 4.35 0.02 -31.07
C LEU A 146 3.11 -0.61 -31.73
N SER A 147 3.11 -1.94 -31.85
CA SER A 147 1.98 -2.74 -32.33
C SER A 147 0.74 -2.65 -31.45
N SER A 148 0.89 -2.57 -30.12
CA SER A 148 -0.23 -2.46 -29.18
C SER A 148 -0.87 -1.06 -29.25
N SER A 149 -0.06 0.00 -29.35
CA SER A 149 -0.55 1.36 -29.46
C SER A 149 -1.30 1.58 -30.80
N VAL A 150 -0.77 1.05 -31.89
CA VAL A 150 -1.46 1.13 -33.21
C VAL A 150 -2.76 0.34 -33.18
N ALA A 151 -2.78 -0.87 -32.61
CA ALA A 151 -4.00 -1.67 -32.49
C ALA A 151 -5.07 -0.94 -31.63
N THR A 152 -4.67 -0.29 -30.53
CA THR A 152 -5.58 0.50 -29.68
C THR A 152 -6.15 1.71 -30.43
N ILE A 153 -5.33 2.44 -31.18
CA ILE A 153 -5.78 3.58 -31.99
C ILE A 153 -6.76 3.12 -33.08
N CYS A 154 -6.47 2.02 -33.77
CA CYS A 154 -7.37 1.45 -34.76
C CYS A 154 -8.70 0.99 -34.13
N LEU A 155 -8.66 0.37 -32.97
CA LEU A 155 -9.86 -0.05 -32.24
C LEU A 155 -10.70 1.16 -31.82
N LEU A 156 -10.10 2.20 -31.28
CA LEU A 156 -10.77 3.43 -30.89
C LEU A 156 -11.40 4.14 -32.12
N ALA A 157 -10.68 4.19 -33.23
CA ALA A 157 -11.21 4.75 -34.47
C ALA A 157 -12.41 3.94 -35.00
N LEU A 158 -12.37 2.63 -34.89
CA LEU A 158 -13.45 1.75 -35.32
C LEU A 158 -14.68 1.82 -34.41
N LEU A 159 -14.48 2.05 -33.11
CA LEU A 159 -15.55 2.17 -32.12
C LEU A 159 -16.11 3.61 -32.00
N SER A 160 -15.40 4.61 -32.53
CA SER A 160 -15.79 6.03 -32.43
C SER A 160 -17.22 6.33 -33.00
N PRO A 161 -17.68 5.72 -34.10
CA PRO A 161 -19.05 5.93 -34.57
C PRO A 161 -20.12 5.44 -33.58
N LEU A 162 -19.87 4.30 -32.92
CA LEU A 162 -20.76 3.76 -31.88
C LEU A 162 -20.84 4.69 -30.66
N PHE A 163 -19.70 5.28 -30.29
CA PHE A 163 -19.65 6.23 -29.20
C PHE A 163 -20.43 7.51 -29.51
N ILE A 164 -20.30 8.05 -30.73
CA ILE A 164 -21.06 9.21 -31.16
C ILE A 164 -22.57 8.95 -31.18
N VAL A 165 -23.00 7.77 -31.65
CA VAL A 165 -24.40 7.38 -31.63
C VAL A 165 -24.95 7.22 -30.23
N SER A 166 -24.13 6.71 -29.29
CA SER A 166 -24.53 6.54 -27.88
C SER A 166 -24.64 7.86 -27.12
N LEU A 167 -23.94 8.90 -27.55
CA LEU A 167 -24.04 10.24 -26.95
C LEU A 167 -25.31 10.99 -27.37
N TRP A 168 -25.87 10.67 -28.54
CA TRP A 168 -27.03 11.38 -29.11
C TRP A 168 -28.25 11.45 -28.16
N PRO A 169 -28.65 10.37 -27.46
CA PRO A 169 -29.80 10.43 -26.54
C PRO A 169 -29.55 11.26 -25.28
N ASN A 170 -28.29 11.58 -24.96
CA ASN A 170 -27.94 12.33 -23.74
C ASN A 170 -27.74 13.84 -24.00
N ILE A 171 -27.89 14.30 -25.26
CA ILE A 171 -27.73 15.70 -25.66
C ILE A 171 -29.10 16.37 -25.91
N LEU A 172 -30.16 15.59 -26.02
CA LEU A 172 -31.54 16.03 -26.09
C LEU A 172 -32.21 15.97 -24.72
#